data_2e674ccb2a5d84cdea701f659e82c35f
#
_entry.id   2e674ccb2a5d84cdea701f659e82c35f
#
_cell.length_a   1.000
_cell.length_b   1.000
_cell.length_c   1.000
_cell.angle_alpha   90.00
_cell.angle_beta   90.00
_cell.angle_gamma   90.00
#
_symmetry.space_group_name_H-M   'P 1'
#
loop_
_entity.id
_entity.type
_entity.pdbx_description
1 polymer ?
#
loop_
_entity_poly.entity_id
_entity_poly.type
_entity_poly.pdbx_seq_one_letter_code
_entity_poly.pdbx_strand_id
1 'polypeptide(L)'
;MKKKINPKFVITLGTFYSGSGAVYDFLSGRNDSHVPLPGKEYILPQVPYGIMSLHASCGFFFSHPSAHLNIVKFKKIAYMLGRKHTKYNPGMGYADKVNAYYKLIDSYVDSLVVSSLPYNSHWEWFTSPFFKRIYSSLKIINKGYAQDKYLPTIGVDFIEKTRELHLKMFGVHDKKYILLNQAGSGWNPVNSTDYFPNRKVILVVRDPRDQYCELKKHKNTRSVSEYIDWYKEMMLRIESVDSDFIKIVRFEEFVERYSVVSDEVCDFLGIDKGLYSNYDPVASSKNIGIYKEFLDKDELRLIERHLKKYLYNKV
;
A
#
# COMPACT_ATOMS: atom_id res chain seq x y z
N MET A 1 -20.44 28.51 8.61
CA MET A 1 -19.31 27.60 8.88
C MET A 1 -19.65 26.22 8.30
N LYS A 2 -18.99 25.78 7.22
CA LYS A 2 -19.16 24.41 6.72
C LYS A 2 -18.64 23.45 7.80
N LYS A 3 -19.47 22.51 8.28
CA LYS A 3 -19.03 21.42 9.17
C LYS A 3 -17.80 20.78 8.54
N LYS A 4 -16.69 20.75 9.28
CA LYS A 4 -15.48 20.03 8.87
C LYS A 4 -15.85 18.54 8.83
N ILE A 5 -16.24 18.04 7.65
CA ILE A 5 -16.53 16.62 7.44
C ILE A 5 -15.18 15.93 7.61
N ASN A 6 -15.09 15.06 8.61
CA ASN A 6 -13.91 14.19 8.74
C ASN A 6 -14.09 13.04 7.72
N PRO A 7 -13.42 13.07 6.57
CA PRO A 7 -13.67 12.13 5.49
C PRO A 7 -13.32 10.71 5.93
N LYS A 8 -14.16 9.75 5.52
CA LYS A 8 -13.88 8.34 5.71
C LYS A 8 -12.92 7.85 4.62
N PHE A 9 -11.80 7.26 5.01
CA PHE A 9 -10.91 6.56 4.09
C PHE A 9 -11.33 5.08 3.97
N VAL A 10 -11.60 4.64 2.77
CA VAL A 10 -11.84 3.24 2.43
C VAL A 10 -10.63 2.73 1.64
N ILE A 11 -10.01 1.67 2.12
CA ILE A 11 -8.77 1.14 1.56
C ILE A 11 -9.02 -0.30 1.15
N THR A 12 -8.83 -0.62 -0.13
CA THR A 12 -8.80 -1.99 -0.61
C THR A 12 -7.37 -2.52 -0.59
N LEU A 13 -7.17 -3.64 0.08
CA LEU A 13 -5.89 -4.32 0.18
C LEU A 13 -5.99 -5.74 -0.36
N GLY A 14 -4.89 -6.24 -0.82
CA GLY A 14 -4.69 -7.63 -1.16
C GLY A 14 -3.21 -7.98 -1.17
N THR A 15 -2.93 -9.26 -1.35
CA THR A 15 -1.60 -9.77 -1.61
C THR A 15 -1.59 -10.30 -3.04
N PHE A 16 -0.50 -10.19 -3.73
CA PHE A 16 -0.33 -10.61 -5.14
C PHE A 16 -1.48 -11.45 -5.74
N TYR A 17 -2.21 -10.92 -6.71
CA TYR A 17 -3.31 -11.58 -7.43
C TYR A 17 -4.45 -12.13 -6.54
N SER A 18 -4.66 -11.56 -5.37
CA SER A 18 -5.75 -11.95 -4.46
C SER A 18 -7.15 -11.52 -4.96
N GLY A 19 -7.23 -10.74 -6.04
CA GLY A 19 -8.51 -10.27 -6.58
C GLY A 19 -9.05 -8.99 -5.93
N SER A 20 -8.25 -8.26 -5.16
CA SER A 20 -8.65 -6.98 -4.53
C SER A 20 -9.16 -5.93 -5.52
N GLY A 21 -8.72 -6.00 -6.79
CA GLY A 21 -9.25 -5.16 -7.87
C GLY A 21 -10.74 -5.26 -8.05
N ALA A 22 -11.35 -6.45 -7.87
CA ALA A 22 -12.81 -6.63 -8.00
C ALA A 22 -13.59 -5.78 -6.97
N VAL A 23 -13.18 -5.80 -5.72
CA VAL A 23 -13.79 -4.96 -4.66
C VAL A 23 -13.50 -3.49 -4.89
N TYR A 24 -12.30 -3.15 -5.35
CA TYR A 24 -11.98 -1.77 -5.72
C TYR A 24 -12.87 -1.27 -6.85
N ASP A 25 -13.06 -2.04 -7.91
CA ASP A 25 -13.88 -1.69 -9.07
C ASP A 25 -15.36 -1.51 -8.65
N PHE A 26 -15.86 -2.40 -7.79
CA PHE A 26 -17.19 -2.24 -7.19
C PHE A 26 -17.34 -0.90 -6.47
N LEU A 27 -16.42 -0.55 -5.59
CA LEU A 27 -16.48 0.66 -4.80
C LEU A 27 -16.20 1.92 -5.64
N SER A 28 -15.29 1.85 -6.60
CA SER A 28 -14.93 2.98 -7.46
C SER A 28 -16.01 3.37 -8.46
N GLY A 29 -16.81 2.41 -8.89
CA GLY A 29 -17.95 2.63 -9.79
C GLY A 29 -19.16 3.30 -9.15
N ARG A 30 -19.14 3.54 -7.84
CA ARG A 30 -20.28 4.12 -7.09
C ARG A 30 -20.22 5.65 -7.06
N ASN A 31 -21.41 6.27 -7.14
CA ASN A 31 -21.54 7.74 -7.15
C ASN A 31 -21.19 8.39 -5.80
N ASP A 32 -21.18 7.65 -4.69
CA ASP A 32 -20.88 8.15 -3.35
C ASP A 32 -19.38 8.07 -3.00
N SER A 33 -18.55 7.57 -3.92
CA SER A 33 -17.10 7.48 -3.78
C SER A 33 -16.36 8.69 -4.34
N HIS A 34 -15.27 9.09 -3.67
CA HIS A 34 -14.23 9.93 -4.24
C HIS A 34 -12.98 9.08 -4.51
N VAL A 35 -12.58 8.98 -5.77
CA VAL A 35 -11.43 8.21 -6.22
C VAL A 35 -10.33 9.18 -6.67
N PRO A 36 -9.43 9.60 -5.78
CA PRO A 36 -8.42 10.62 -6.12
C PRO A 36 -7.36 10.12 -7.10
N LEU A 37 -7.13 8.81 -7.15
CA LEU A 37 -6.11 8.18 -7.99
C LEU A 37 -6.76 7.09 -8.88
N PRO A 38 -7.64 7.45 -9.84
CA PRO A 38 -8.37 6.48 -10.63
C PRO A 38 -7.43 5.57 -11.43
N GLY A 39 -7.67 4.24 -11.32
CA GLY A 39 -6.86 3.21 -11.98
C GLY A 39 -5.43 3.07 -11.48
N LYS A 40 -5.10 3.62 -10.30
CA LYS A 40 -3.75 3.58 -9.72
C LYS A 40 -3.78 3.09 -8.29
N GLU A 41 -2.70 2.41 -7.92
CA GLU A 41 -2.42 2.05 -6.52
C GLU A 41 -1.73 3.22 -5.80
N TYR A 42 -2.06 3.43 -4.54
CA TYR A 42 -1.37 4.39 -3.69
C TYR A 42 -0.32 3.68 -2.82
N ILE A 43 0.86 3.45 -3.39
CA ILE A 43 1.90 2.61 -2.77
C ILE A 43 2.86 3.38 -1.85
N LEU A 44 2.75 4.70 -1.73
CA LEU A 44 3.66 5.52 -0.90
C LEU A 44 3.76 5.03 0.56
N PRO A 45 2.71 4.49 1.21
CA PRO A 45 2.84 3.93 2.55
C PRO A 45 3.79 2.72 2.63
N GLN A 46 3.76 1.81 1.66
CA GLN A 46 4.40 0.48 1.74
C GLN A 46 5.66 0.32 0.87
N VAL A 47 5.88 1.19 -0.10
CA VAL A 47 7.08 1.11 -0.93
C VAL A 47 8.35 1.22 -0.08
N PRO A 48 9.46 0.54 -0.44
CA PRO A 48 10.73 0.71 0.25
C PRO A 48 11.11 2.19 0.37
N TYR A 49 11.50 2.62 1.58
CA TYR A 49 11.70 4.01 1.95
C TYR A 49 10.46 4.91 1.87
N GLY A 50 9.26 4.31 1.82
CA GLY A 50 7.98 5.02 1.96
C GLY A 50 7.68 5.38 3.42
N ILE A 51 6.39 5.69 3.70
CA ILE A 51 5.96 6.19 5.02
C ILE A 51 6.27 5.19 6.14
N MET A 52 6.04 3.88 5.93
CA MET A 52 6.33 2.86 6.96
C MET A 52 7.82 2.81 7.31
N SER A 53 8.70 2.86 6.30
CA SER A 53 10.15 2.86 6.51
C SER A 53 10.61 4.14 7.22
N LEU A 54 10.01 5.27 6.86
CA LEU A 54 10.28 6.55 7.50
C LEU A 54 9.83 6.53 8.96
N HIS A 55 8.61 6.04 9.25
CA HIS A 55 8.09 5.90 10.61
C HIS A 55 8.98 5.00 11.48
N ALA A 56 9.40 3.85 10.96
CA ALA A 56 10.28 2.94 11.70
C ALA A 56 11.59 3.61 12.11
N SER A 57 12.21 4.40 11.23
CA SER A 57 13.48 5.08 11.50
C SER A 57 13.35 6.36 12.33
N CYS A 58 12.17 6.97 12.34
CA CYS A 58 11.90 8.20 13.10
C CYS A 58 11.23 7.92 14.47
N GLY A 59 10.65 6.73 14.64
CA GLY A 59 9.96 6.29 15.83
C GLY A 59 10.78 5.29 16.64
N PHE A 60 10.31 4.04 16.71
CA PHE A 60 10.84 3.02 17.59
C PHE A 60 12.35 2.71 17.40
N PHE A 61 12.82 2.73 16.14
CA PHE A 61 14.24 2.51 15.80
C PHE A 61 14.99 3.81 15.54
N PHE A 62 14.63 4.89 16.24
CA PHE A 62 15.21 6.20 15.99
C PHE A 62 16.73 6.21 16.18
N SER A 63 17.43 6.67 15.16
CA SER A 63 18.79 7.18 15.26
C SER A 63 18.95 8.32 14.25
N HIS A 64 19.68 9.36 14.63
CA HIS A 64 19.86 10.52 13.78
C HIS A 64 20.38 10.17 12.37
N PRO A 65 21.42 9.33 12.18
CA PRO A 65 21.89 8.95 10.86
C PRO A 65 20.84 8.21 10.03
N SER A 66 20.08 7.29 10.65
CA SER A 66 19.03 6.53 9.97
C SER A 66 17.85 7.42 9.60
N ALA A 67 17.41 8.30 10.49
CA ALA A 67 16.33 9.25 10.23
C ALA A 67 16.69 10.19 9.07
N HIS A 68 17.90 10.79 9.09
CA HIS A 68 18.37 11.63 7.98
C HIS A 68 18.36 10.88 6.64
N LEU A 69 18.97 9.69 6.59
CA LEU A 69 19.06 8.91 5.36
C LEU A 69 17.66 8.52 4.85
N ASN A 70 16.75 8.13 5.73
CA ASN A 70 15.39 7.75 5.34
C ASN A 70 14.56 8.97 4.89
N ILE A 71 14.74 10.16 5.47
CA ILE A 71 14.13 11.40 4.97
C ILE A 71 14.57 11.69 3.53
N VAL A 72 15.87 11.62 3.26
CA VAL A 72 16.41 11.86 1.90
C VAL A 72 15.87 10.84 0.91
N LYS A 73 15.86 9.56 1.28
CA LYS A 73 15.33 8.49 0.43
C LYS A 73 13.81 8.58 0.25
N PHE A 74 13.06 8.91 1.31
CA PHE A 74 11.62 9.14 1.25
C PHE A 74 11.27 10.25 0.26
N LYS A 75 11.91 11.43 0.35
CA LYS A 75 11.69 12.51 -0.61
C LYS A 75 11.95 12.05 -2.03
N LYS A 76 13.07 11.35 -2.28
CA LYS A 76 13.41 10.82 -3.60
C LYS A 76 12.34 9.87 -4.14
N ILE A 77 11.86 8.92 -3.33
CA ILE A 77 10.81 7.96 -3.72
C ILE A 77 9.48 8.68 -3.94
N ALA A 78 9.05 9.56 -3.03
CA ALA A 78 7.82 10.31 -3.17
C ALA A 78 7.83 11.16 -4.46
N TYR A 79 8.93 11.84 -4.74
CA TYR A 79 9.08 12.60 -5.99
C TYR A 79 9.07 11.73 -7.24
N MET A 80 9.67 10.54 -7.19
CA MET A 80 9.63 9.58 -8.29
C MET A 80 8.21 9.10 -8.55
N LEU A 81 7.46 8.74 -7.50
CA LEU A 81 6.06 8.33 -7.61
C LEU A 81 5.15 9.46 -8.14
N GLY A 82 5.49 10.73 -7.84
CA GLY A 82 4.80 11.89 -8.40
C GLY A 82 4.88 11.99 -9.92
N ARG A 83 5.98 11.55 -10.53
CA ARG A 83 6.21 11.65 -11.98
C ARG A 83 5.32 10.69 -12.77
N LYS A 84 5.09 11.02 -14.05
CA LYS A 84 4.42 10.10 -14.98
C LYS A 84 5.25 8.85 -15.21
N HIS A 85 4.57 7.72 -15.38
CA HIS A 85 5.23 6.50 -15.81
C HIS A 85 5.72 6.63 -17.24
N THR A 86 6.97 6.26 -17.48
CA THR A 86 7.56 6.15 -18.81
C THR A 86 8.45 4.90 -18.85
N LYS A 87 8.88 4.49 -20.04
CA LYS A 87 9.82 3.36 -20.20
C LYS A 87 11.08 3.47 -19.30
N TYR A 88 11.51 4.68 -18.98
CA TYR A 88 12.74 4.94 -18.21
C TYR A 88 12.49 5.50 -16.80
N ASN A 89 11.23 5.76 -16.44
CA ASN A 89 10.86 6.34 -15.15
C ASN A 89 9.64 5.61 -14.58
N PRO A 90 9.80 4.87 -13.48
CA PRO A 90 8.74 4.06 -12.86
C PRO A 90 7.74 4.91 -12.05
N GLY A 91 7.44 6.14 -12.47
CA GLY A 91 6.50 7.02 -11.76
C GLY A 91 5.06 6.48 -11.77
N MET A 92 4.28 6.92 -10.78
CA MET A 92 2.85 6.61 -10.66
C MET A 92 1.95 7.76 -11.13
N GLY A 93 2.52 8.95 -11.39
CA GLY A 93 1.80 10.13 -11.83
C GLY A 93 0.93 10.77 -10.74
N TYR A 94 1.31 10.68 -9.48
CA TYR A 94 0.52 11.27 -8.40
C TYR A 94 0.42 12.79 -8.51
N ALA A 95 1.46 13.46 -8.99
CA ALA A 95 1.46 14.91 -9.17
C ALA A 95 0.48 15.41 -10.25
N ASP A 96 0.04 14.54 -11.15
CA ASP A 96 -1.00 14.88 -12.15
C ASP A 96 -2.42 14.86 -11.54
N LYS A 97 -2.59 14.20 -10.39
CA LYS A 97 -3.88 13.95 -9.75
C LYS A 97 -4.06 14.71 -8.43
N VAL A 98 -2.96 14.92 -7.72
CA VAL A 98 -2.94 15.61 -6.41
C VAL A 98 -2.36 17.00 -6.61
N ASN A 99 -3.18 18.03 -6.38
CA ASN A 99 -2.74 19.41 -6.50
C ASN A 99 -1.57 19.71 -5.54
N ALA A 100 -0.56 20.40 -6.04
CA ALA A 100 0.63 20.79 -5.29
C ALA A 100 1.38 19.62 -4.61
N TYR A 101 1.30 18.40 -5.18
CA TYR A 101 1.85 17.16 -4.61
C TYR A 101 3.26 17.33 -4.03
N TYR A 102 4.21 17.87 -4.81
CA TYR A 102 5.60 18.03 -4.36
C TYR A 102 5.72 19.00 -3.18
N LYS A 103 4.96 20.09 -3.20
CA LYS A 103 4.92 21.05 -2.10
C LYS A 103 4.34 20.40 -0.82
N LEU A 104 3.35 19.54 -0.96
CA LEU A 104 2.78 18.79 0.17
C LEU A 104 3.80 17.82 0.77
N ILE A 105 4.58 17.13 -0.06
CA ILE A 105 5.66 16.24 0.38
C ILE A 105 6.76 17.04 1.13
N ASP A 106 7.19 18.19 0.57
CA ASP A 106 8.19 19.02 1.23
C ASP A 106 7.68 19.55 2.58
N SER A 107 6.49 20.13 2.60
CA SER A 107 5.87 20.65 3.83
C SER A 107 5.65 19.56 4.88
N TYR A 108 5.36 18.33 4.45
CA TYR A 108 5.24 17.18 5.35
C TYR A 108 6.59 16.86 6.00
N VAL A 109 7.66 16.72 5.21
CA VAL A 109 9.00 16.45 5.74
C VAL A 109 9.45 17.57 6.67
N ASP A 110 9.24 18.83 6.30
CA ASP A 110 9.59 19.98 7.13
C ASP A 110 8.81 19.95 8.46
N SER A 111 7.56 19.52 8.44
CA SER A 111 6.74 19.40 9.64
C SER A 111 7.21 18.31 10.61
N LEU A 112 7.87 17.26 10.13
CA LEU A 112 8.41 16.18 10.96
C LEU A 112 9.66 16.62 11.72
N VAL A 113 10.46 17.51 11.15
CA VAL A 113 11.75 17.95 11.69
C VAL A 113 11.54 19.07 12.70
N VAL A 114 11.78 18.80 13.97
CA VAL A 114 11.67 19.79 15.05
C VAL A 114 12.91 20.69 15.11
N SER A 115 14.08 20.11 14.92
CA SER A 115 15.37 20.81 14.87
C SER A 115 16.34 20.06 14.00
N SER A 116 17.38 20.75 13.55
CA SER A 116 18.46 20.16 12.77
C SER A 116 19.81 20.75 13.15
N LEU A 117 20.83 19.91 13.19
CA LEU A 117 22.20 20.31 13.43
C LEU A 117 23.03 20.04 12.18
N PRO A 118 23.92 20.98 11.78
CA PRO A 118 24.89 20.72 10.73
C PRO A 118 25.73 19.49 11.09
N TYR A 119 25.83 18.53 10.20
CA TYR A 119 26.56 17.30 10.47
C TYR A 119 27.33 16.77 9.27
N ASN A 120 28.60 16.46 9.49
CA ASN A 120 29.45 15.76 8.53
C ASN A 120 29.44 14.25 8.85
N SER A 121 28.61 13.49 8.13
CA SER A 121 28.44 12.06 8.39
C SER A 121 29.20 11.22 7.36
N HIS A 122 29.96 10.22 7.88
CA HIS A 122 30.54 9.16 7.04
C HIS A 122 29.55 8.03 6.73
N TRP A 123 28.38 7.99 7.39
CA TRP A 123 27.42 6.88 7.30
C TRP A 123 26.91 6.62 5.88
N GLU A 124 26.72 7.68 5.10
CA GLU A 124 26.36 7.53 3.69
C GLU A 124 27.43 6.80 2.86
N TRP A 125 28.68 6.83 3.30
CA TRP A 125 29.78 6.19 2.60
C TRP A 125 29.61 4.69 2.50
N PHE A 126 29.10 4.06 3.58
CA PHE A 126 28.85 2.62 3.61
C PHE A 126 27.71 2.18 2.66
N THR A 127 26.77 3.07 2.38
CA THR A 127 25.60 2.78 1.53
C THR A 127 25.72 3.36 0.11
N SER A 128 26.81 4.04 -0.21
CA SER A 128 27.01 4.70 -1.52
C SER A 128 27.72 3.79 -2.51
N PRO A 129 27.37 3.85 -3.81
CA PRO A 129 28.12 3.21 -4.87
C PRO A 129 29.59 3.66 -4.90
N PHE A 130 30.47 2.77 -5.36
CA PHE A 130 31.92 2.98 -5.37
C PHE A 130 32.32 4.33 -6.00
N PHE A 131 31.81 4.67 -7.17
CA PHE A 131 32.11 5.96 -7.83
C PHE A 131 31.67 7.18 -7.02
N LYS A 132 30.55 7.10 -6.29
CA LYS A 132 30.11 8.19 -5.41
C LYS A 132 31.05 8.34 -4.20
N ARG A 133 31.65 7.25 -3.72
CA ARG A 133 32.67 7.27 -2.66
C ARG A 133 33.93 7.97 -3.11
N ILE A 134 34.45 7.65 -4.31
CA ILE A 134 35.64 8.32 -4.89
C ILE A 134 35.36 9.82 -5.04
N TYR A 135 34.22 10.18 -5.63
CA TYR A 135 33.84 11.55 -5.86
C TYR A 135 33.69 12.35 -4.55
N SER A 136 33.12 11.75 -3.50
CA SER A 136 33.00 12.38 -2.20
C SER A 136 34.36 12.53 -1.50
N SER A 137 35.29 11.58 -1.67
CA SER A 137 36.66 11.68 -1.14
C SER A 137 37.43 12.86 -1.78
N LEU A 138 37.32 13.00 -3.08
CA LEU A 138 37.94 14.12 -3.81
C LEU A 138 37.38 15.50 -3.38
N LYS A 139 36.11 15.57 -3.02
CA LYS A 139 35.46 16.80 -2.55
C LYS A 139 35.73 17.11 -1.06
N ILE A 140 35.97 16.13 -0.22
CA ILE A 140 36.39 16.34 1.18
C ILE A 140 37.73 17.09 1.22
N ILE A 141 38.61 16.82 0.26
CA ILE A 141 39.90 17.51 0.13
C ILE A 141 39.70 18.99 -0.23
N ASN A 142 38.64 19.35 -0.92
CA ASN A 142 38.43 20.71 -1.45
C ASN A 142 37.49 21.62 -0.64
N LYS A 143 37.30 21.38 0.68
CA LYS A 143 36.47 22.21 1.60
C LYS A 143 35.06 22.62 1.11
N GLY A 144 34.56 22.09 -0.03
CA GLY A 144 33.33 22.49 -0.68
C GLY A 144 32.14 21.53 -0.39
N TYR A 145 32.24 20.66 0.59
CA TYR A 145 31.26 19.58 0.84
C TYR A 145 30.54 19.69 2.17
N ALA A 146 30.15 20.86 2.57
CA ALA A 146 29.05 21.03 3.48
C ALA A 146 27.76 21.11 2.64
N GLN A 147 27.33 20.01 2.01
CA GLN A 147 25.91 19.90 1.71
C GLN A 147 25.19 19.85 3.05
N ASP A 148 24.03 20.53 3.14
CA ASP A 148 23.17 20.66 4.31
C ASP A 148 22.73 19.31 4.89
N LYS A 149 23.70 18.54 5.39
CA LYS A 149 23.47 17.34 6.15
C LYS A 149 23.10 17.79 7.54
N TYR A 150 21.90 17.56 7.91
CA TYR A 150 21.39 17.86 9.24
C TYR A 150 21.04 16.57 9.98
N LEU A 151 21.25 16.58 11.28
CA LEU A 151 20.71 15.56 12.15
C LEU A 151 19.30 16.00 12.55
N PRO A 152 18.26 15.37 12.00
CA PRO A 152 16.90 15.76 12.34
C PRO A 152 16.53 15.23 13.72
N THR A 153 15.90 16.06 14.53
CA THR A 153 15.11 15.61 15.67
C THR A 153 13.66 15.52 15.20
N ILE A 154 13.12 14.32 15.25
CA ILE A 154 11.76 14.04 14.79
C ILE A 154 10.80 14.11 15.97
N GLY A 155 9.67 14.80 15.78
CA GLY A 155 8.60 14.86 16.77
C GLY A 155 7.89 13.51 16.95
N VAL A 156 7.29 13.32 18.12
CA VAL A 156 6.55 12.08 18.48
C VAL A 156 5.18 11.97 17.80
N ASP A 157 4.75 12.99 17.12
CA ASP A 157 3.45 13.11 16.48
C ASP A 157 3.43 12.65 15.00
N PHE A 158 4.35 11.73 14.65
CA PHE A 158 4.54 11.24 13.28
C PHE A 158 3.24 10.78 12.61
N ILE A 159 2.44 9.97 13.31
CA ILE A 159 1.17 9.44 12.76
C ILE A 159 0.20 10.58 12.46
N GLU A 160 0.01 11.52 13.37
CA GLU A 160 -0.91 12.65 13.17
C GLU A 160 -0.47 13.55 12.02
N LYS A 161 0.82 13.82 11.90
CA LYS A 161 1.35 14.59 10.76
C LYS A 161 1.17 13.88 9.43
N THR A 162 1.26 12.56 9.43
CA THR A 162 1.01 11.75 8.24
C THR A 162 -0.49 11.72 7.90
N ARG A 163 -1.37 11.65 8.88
CA ARG A 163 -2.82 11.80 8.70
C ARG A 163 -3.18 13.16 8.10
N GLU A 164 -2.55 14.23 8.58
CA GLU A 164 -2.70 15.57 8.01
C GLU A 164 -2.25 15.62 6.54
N LEU A 165 -1.12 14.97 6.20
CA LEU A 165 -0.67 14.88 4.81
C LEU A 165 -1.77 14.25 3.93
N HIS A 166 -2.33 13.11 4.33
CA HIS A 166 -3.37 12.43 3.56
C HIS A 166 -4.67 13.25 3.46
N LEU A 167 -5.05 13.96 4.53
CA LEU A 167 -6.17 14.89 4.48
C LEU A 167 -5.94 16.06 3.52
N LYS A 168 -4.72 16.60 3.47
CA LYS A 168 -4.36 17.68 2.53
C LYS A 168 -4.31 17.17 1.08
N MET A 169 -3.87 15.92 0.86
CA MET A 169 -3.81 15.31 -0.47
C MET A 169 -5.19 14.95 -1.03
N PHE A 170 -6.06 14.41 -0.20
CA PHE A 170 -7.28 13.72 -0.65
C PHE A 170 -8.57 14.23 -0.03
N GLY A 171 -8.51 15.00 1.05
CA GLY A 171 -9.66 15.30 1.92
C GLY A 171 -10.64 16.35 1.41
N VAL A 172 -10.38 16.98 0.26
CA VAL A 172 -11.27 18.04 -0.28
C VAL A 172 -12.23 17.45 -1.30
N HIS A 173 -13.42 17.03 -0.85
CA HIS A 173 -14.49 16.50 -1.71
C HIS A 173 -15.85 16.55 -0.98
N ASP A 174 -16.93 16.31 -1.74
CA ASP A 174 -18.33 16.27 -1.28
C ASP A 174 -18.89 14.84 -1.13
N LYS A 175 -18.09 13.82 -1.39
CA LYS A 175 -18.47 12.41 -1.39
C LYS A 175 -18.43 11.78 0.01
N LYS A 176 -19.12 10.65 0.20
CA LYS A 176 -19.22 9.95 1.49
C LYS A 176 -17.90 9.38 1.98
N TYR A 177 -17.05 8.91 1.03
CA TYR A 177 -15.75 8.33 1.36
C TYR A 177 -14.70 8.56 0.27
N ILE A 178 -13.45 8.45 0.67
CA ILE A 178 -12.26 8.47 -0.20
C ILE A 178 -11.84 7.03 -0.41
N LEU A 179 -11.77 6.57 -1.65
CA LEU A 179 -11.33 5.22 -1.99
C LEU A 179 -9.88 5.22 -2.45
N LEU A 180 -9.05 4.42 -1.80
CA LEU A 180 -7.65 4.19 -2.17
C LEU A 180 -7.39 2.71 -2.41
N ASN A 181 -6.69 2.40 -3.51
CA ASN A 181 -6.25 1.04 -3.83
C ASN A 181 -4.84 0.80 -3.31
N GLN A 182 -4.61 -0.32 -2.62
CA GLN A 182 -3.30 -0.78 -2.10
C GLN A 182 -2.58 0.28 -1.25
N ALA A 183 -3.34 1.09 -0.50
CA ALA A 183 -2.79 2.15 0.33
C ALA A 183 -2.24 1.64 1.69
N GLY A 184 -1.71 0.45 1.71
CA GLY A 184 -1.12 -0.22 2.85
C GLY A 184 -0.62 -1.60 2.46
N SER A 185 -0.18 -2.39 3.42
CA SER A 185 0.32 -3.74 3.20
C SER A 185 -0.71 -4.78 3.62
N GLY A 186 -1.08 -5.69 2.71
CA GLY A 186 -1.92 -6.85 3.03
C GLY A 186 -1.29 -7.80 4.07
N TRP A 187 0.03 -7.72 4.26
CA TRP A 187 0.77 -8.47 5.29
C TRP A 187 0.73 -7.84 6.68
N ASN A 188 0.42 -6.56 6.77
CA ASN A 188 0.34 -5.81 8.02
C ASN A 188 -0.74 -4.72 7.89
N PRO A 189 -2.02 -5.11 7.70
CA PRO A 189 -3.07 -4.16 7.35
C PRO A 189 -3.38 -3.16 8.48
N VAL A 190 -3.21 -3.56 9.74
CA VAL A 190 -3.47 -2.70 10.91
C VAL A 190 -2.52 -1.52 10.93
N ASN A 191 -1.21 -1.80 11.05
CA ASN A 191 -0.21 -0.73 11.23
C ASN A 191 0.03 0.05 9.93
N SER A 192 -0.03 -0.61 8.76
CA SER A 192 0.22 0.05 7.49
C SER A 192 -0.86 1.03 7.07
N THR A 193 -2.04 0.94 7.66
CA THR A 193 -3.17 1.85 7.38
C THR A 193 -3.41 2.87 8.50
N ASP A 194 -2.62 2.85 9.58
CA ASP A 194 -2.78 3.79 10.69
C ASP A 194 -2.54 5.26 10.31
N TYR A 195 -1.93 5.47 9.19
CA TYR A 195 -1.67 6.79 8.60
C TYR A 195 -2.91 7.46 7.98
N PHE A 196 -4.08 6.78 7.97
CA PHE A 196 -5.33 7.32 7.44
C PHE A 196 -6.33 7.54 8.57
N PRO A 197 -6.85 8.77 8.74
CA PRO A 197 -7.86 9.00 9.75
C PRO A 197 -9.20 8.38 9.36
N ASN A 198 -10.01 7.97 10.33
CA ASN A 198 -11.36 7.41 10.10
C ASN A 198 -11.37 6.35 8.98
N ARG A 199 -10.44 5.38 9.06
CA ARG A 199 -10.25 4.36 8.04
C ARG A 199 -11.18 3.16 8.21
N LYS A 200 -11.54 2.56 7.08
CA LYS A 200 -12.07 1.20 6.95
C LYS A 200 -11.29 0.47 5.86
N VAL A 201 -10.96 -0.78 6.10
CA VAL A 201 -10.10 -1.58 5.21
C VAL A 201 -10.85 -2.82 4.76
N ILE A 202 -10.84 -3.09 3.46
CA ILE A 202 -11.28 -4.35 2.89
C ILE A 202 -10.04 -5.12 2.45
N LEU A 203 -9.75 -6.21 3.14
CA LEU A 203 -8.63 -7.10 2.82
C LEU A 203 -9.15 -8.31 2.05
N VAL A 204 -8.71 -8.47 0.80
CA VAL A 204 -9.19 -9.54 -0.07
C VAL A 204 -8.21 -10.70 -0.08
N VAL A 205 -8.73 -11.90 0.19
CA VAL A 205 -8.04 -13.18 0.10
C VAL A 205 -8.64 -14.02 -1.02
N ARG A 206 -7.88 -14.98 -1.55
CA ARG A 206 -8.28 -15.82 -2.69
C ARG A 206 -7.89 -17.27 -2.46
N ASP A 207 -8.56 -18.20 -3.16
CA ASP A 207 -8.18 -19.61 -3.19
C ASP A 207 -6.70 -19.76 -3.58
N PRO A 208 -5.90 -20.48 -2.80
CA PRO A 208 -4.47 -20.60 -3.06
C PRO A 208 -4.15 -21.28 -4.40
N ARG A 209 -5.03 -22.14 -4.92
CA ARG A 209 -4.82 -22.79 -6.22
C ARG A 209 -4.87 -21.77 -7.36
N ASP A 210 -5.89 -20.91 -7.36
CA ASP A 210 -6.06 -19.86 -8.36
C ASP A 210 -5.02 -18.76 -8.23
N GLN A 211 -4.68 -18.37 -7.00
CA GLN A 211 -3.63 -17.38 -6.76
C GLN A 211 -2.26 -17.88 -7.23
N TYR A 212 -1.92 -19.16 -6.99
CA TYR A 212 -0.70 -19.76 -7.49
C TYR A 212 -0.62 -19.78 -9.02
N CYS A 213 -1.75 -20.07 -9.69
CA CYS A 213 -1.83 -20.01 -11.14
C CYS A 213 -1.44 -18.65 -11.69
N GLU A 214 -2.00 -17.58 -11.11
CA GLU A 214 -1.68 -16.22 -11.55
C GLU A 214 -0.22 -15.87 -11.31
N LEU A 215 0.34 -16.23 -10.14
CA LEU A 215 1.76 -16.05 -9.86
C LEU A 215 2.64 -16.79 -10.86
N LYS A 216 2.29 -18.05 -11.21
CA LYS A 216 3.01 -18.87 -12.17
C LYS A 216 2.95 -18.27 -13.59
N LYS A 217 1.76 -17.85 -14.06
CA LYS A 217 1.57 -17.18 -15.35
C LYS A 217 2.45 -15.95 -15.50
N HIS A 218 2.57 -15.16 -14.44
CA HIS A 218 3.37 -13.94 -14.43
C HIS A 218 4.83 -14.14 -14.01
N LYS A 219 5.28 -15.40 -13.88
CA LYS A 219 6.66 -15.77 -13.48
C LYS A 219 7.09 -15.17 -12.13
N ASN A 220 6.13 -14.98 -11.23
CA ASN A 220 6.35 -14.41 -9.89
C ASN A 220 6.48 -15.48 -8.80
N THR A 221 6.64 -16.76 -9.17
CA THR A 221 6.91 -17.87 -8.25
C THR A 221 7.94 -18.82 -8.84
N ARG A 222 8.73 -19.47 -7.98
CA ARG A 222 9.76 -20.42 -8.38
C ARG A 222 9.28 -21.87 -8.26
N SER A 223 8.67 -22.20 -7.12
CA SER A 223 8.18 -23.56 -6.85
C SER A 223 6.86 -23.51 -6.05
N VAL A 224 6.11 -24.60 -6.15
CA VAL A 224 4.88 -24.76 -5.37
C VAL A 224 5.17 -24.83 -3.86
N SER A 225 6.31 -25.42 -3.46
CA SER A 225 6.69 -25.52 -2.04
C SER A 225 6.96 -24.14 -1.44
N GLU A 226 7.76 -23.31 -2.11
CA GLU A 226 8.01 -21.92 -1.68
C GLU A 226 6.71 -21.10 -1.61
N TYR A 227 5.80 -21.32 -2.56
CA TYR A 227 4.48 -20.68 -2.53
C TYR A 227 3.65 -21.13 -1.33
N ILE A 228 3.62 -22.43 -1.01
CA ILE A 228 2.88 -22.96 0.13
C ILE A 228 3.35 -22.32 1.43
N ASP A 229 4.67 -22.23 1.64
CA ASP A 229 5.24 -21.62 2.84
C ASP A 229 4.92 -20.11 2.91
N TRP A 230 5.05 -19.42 1.79
CA TRP A 230 4.65 -18.01 1.66
C TRP A 230 3.17 -17.78 1.97
N TYR A 231 2.29 -18.64 1.43
CA TYR A 231 0.84 -18.52 1.64
C TYR A 231 0.44 -18.78 3.10
N LYS A 232 1.05 -19.79 3.73
CA LYS A 232 0.83 -20.07 5.16
C LYS A 232 1.21 -18.90 6.04
N GLU A 233 2.39 -18.35 5.84
CA GLU A 233 2.88 -17.20 6.62
C GLU A 233 1.98 -15.97 6.42
N MET A 234 1.53 -15.73 5.19
CA MET A 234 0.58 -14.69 4.86
C MET A 234 -0.73 -14.87 5.64
N MET A 235 -1.31 -16.07 5.57
CA MET A 235 -2.60 -16.35 6.24
C MET A 235 -2.50 -16.32 7.75
N LEU A 236 -1.39 -16.77 8.34
CA LEU A 236 -1.15 -16.63 9.79
C LEU A 236 -1.22 -15.17 10.24
N ARG A 237 -0.61 -14.26 9.48
CA ARG A 237 -0.66 -12.82 9.76
C ARG A 237 -2.07 -12.25 9.56
N ILE A 238 -2.77 -12.67 8.52
CA ILE A 238 -4.15 -12.22 8.25
C ILE A 238 -5.11 -12.73 9.34
N GLU A 239 -4.98 -13.98 9.75
CA GLU A 239 -5.82 -14.59 10.80
C GLU A 239 -5.56 -13.98 12.19
N SER A 240 -4.37 -13.44 12.43
CA SER A 240 -4.04 -12.74 13.68
C SER A 240 -4.61 -11.31 13.75
N VAL A 241 -5.25 -10.83 12.68
CA VAL A 241 -5.85 -9.48 12.65
C VAL A 241 -7.14 -9.50 13.47
N ASP A 242 -7.10 -8.81 14.60
CA ASP A 242 -8.27 -8.48 15.40
C ASP A 242 -8.52 -6.97 15.33
N SER A 243 -9.52 -6.57 14.54
CA SER A 243 -9.80 -5.14 14.32
C SER A 243 -11.20 -4.90 13.75
N ASP A 244 -11.93 -3.99 14.35
CA ASP A 244 -13.27 -3.56 13.93
C ASP A 244 -13.30 -2.68 12.67
N PHE A 245 -12.14 -2.20 12.22
CA PHE A 245 -12.01 -1.41 11.00
C PHE A 245 -11.49 -2.20 9.80
N ILE A 246 -11.26 -3.52 9.92
CA ILE A 246 -10.84 -4.39 8.82
C ILE A 246 -11.90 -5.49 8.58
N LYS A 247 -12.38 -5.60 7.34
CA LYS A 247 -13.20 -6.72 6.88
C LYS A 247 -12.38 -7.56 5.90
N ILE A 248 -12.25 -8.84 6.19
CA ILE A 248 -11.66 -9.82 5.26
C ILE A 248 -12.77 -10.30 4.33
N VAL A 249 -12.52 -10.26 3.03
CA VAL A 249 -13.44 -10.69 1.98
C VAL A 249 -12.76 -11.75 1.12
N ARG A 250 -13.43 -12.87 0.90
CA ARG A 250 -12.95 -13.88 -0.04
C ARG A 250 -13.38 -13.49 -1.45
N PHE A 251 -12.44 -13.51 -2.39
CA PHE A 251 -12.69 -13.12 -3.78
C PHE A 251 -13.80 -13.96 -4.42
N GLU A 252 -13.75 -15.27 -4.23
CA GLU A 252 -14.73 -16.20 -4.80
C GLU A 252 -16.15 -15.92 -4.29
N GLU A 253 -16.31 -15.68 -2.98
CA GLU A 253 -17.60 -15.32 -2.38
C GLU A 253 -18.11 -13.98 -2.88
N PHE A 254 -17.22 -13.01 -3.01
CA PHE A 254 -17.57 -11.70 -3.56
C PHE A 254 -18.08 -11.80 -5.00
N VAL A 255 -17.53 -12.70 -5.80
CA VAL A 255 -17.94 -12.89 -7.20
C VAL A 255 -19.20 -13.74 -7.30
N GLU A 256 -19.25 -14.91 -6.65
CA GLU A 256 -20.35 -15.89 -6.83
C GLU A 256 -21.60 -15.52 -6.02
N ARG A 257 -21.44 -14.86 -4.86
CA ARG A 257 -22.52 -14.37 -4.00
C ARG A 257 -22.58 -12.86 -3.98
N TYR A 258 -22.37 -12.24 -5.13
CA TYR A 258 -22.14 -10.80 -5.28
C TYR A 258 -23.13 -9.93 -4.53
N SER A 259 -24.44 -10.15 -4.69
CA SER A 259 -25.48 -9.34 -4.04
C SER A 259 -25.36 -9.36 -2.52
N VAL A 260 -25.11 -10.54 -1.93
CA VAL A 260 -25.01 -10.69 -0.48
C VAL A 260 -23.71 -10.07 0.05
N VAL A 261 -22.57 -10.42 -0.55
CA VAL A 261 -21.26 -9.97 -0.04
C VAL A 261 -21.05 -8.48 -0.31
N SER A 262 -21.56 -7.93 -1.42
CA SER A 262 -21.53 -6.49 -1.66
C SER A 262 -22.37 -5.70 -0.62
N ASP A 263 -23.52 -6.23 -0.22
CA ASP A 263 -24.32 -5.64 0.84
C ASP A 263 -23.62 -5.70 2.20
N GLU A 264 -22.97 -6.80 2.53
CA GLU A 264 -22.14 -6.91 3.73
C GLU A 264 -20.97 -5.93 3.74
N VAL A 265 -20.35 -5.69 2.58
CA VAL A 265 -19.29 -4.67 2.43
C VAL A 265 -19.87 -3.28 2.66
N CYS A 266 -21.05 -3.00 2.11
CA CYS A 266 -21.75 -1.71 2.32
C CYS A 266 -22.09 -1.49 3.80
N ASP A 267 -22.63 -2.50 4.49
CA ASP A 267 -22.94 -2.45 5.93
C ASP A 267 -21.68 -2.16 6.76
N PHE A 268 -20.61 -2.90 6.51
CA PHE A 268 -19.34 -2.68 7.20
C PHE A 268 -18.78 -1.27 6.97
N LEU A 269 -18.92 -0.74 5.77
CA LEU A 269 -18.49 0.61 5.42
C LEU A 269 -19.46 1.68 5.90
N GLY A 270 -20.70 1.33 6.27
CA GLY A 270 -21.77 2.28 6.60
C GLY A 270 -22.12 3.19 5.42
N ILE A 271 -22.28 2.58 4.23
CA ILE A 271 -22.66 3.22 2.97
C ILE A 271 -23.94 2.60 2.42
N ASP A 272 -24.65 3.32 1.53
CA ASP A 272 -25.94 2.88 1.03
C ASP A 272 -25.82 1.60 0.19
N LYS A 273 -26.70 0.63 0.42
CA LYS A 273 -26.87 -0.56 -0.42
C LYS A 273 -27.59 -0.18 -1.72
N GLY A 274 -27.44 -1.06 -2.73
CA GLY A 274 -28.22 -0.95 -3.97
C GLY A 274 -27.87 0.22 -4.89
N LEU A 275 -26.84 1.04 -4.57
CA LEU A 275 -26.35 2.03 -5.51
C LEU A 275 -25.62 1.31 -6.68
N TYR A 276 -25.89 1.80 -7.89
CA TYR A 276 -25.28 1.27 -9.09
C TYR A 276 -23.74 1.27 -9.00
N SER A 277 -23.14 0.20 -9.47
CA SER A 277 -21.70 0.04 -9.66
C SER A 277 -21.42 -0.51 -11.06
N ASN A 278 -20.34 -0.09 -11.66
CA ASN A 278 -19.87 -0.58 -12.96
C ASN A 278 -19.21 -1.97 -12.88
N TYR A 279 -19.07 -2.55 -11.69
CA TYR A 279 -18.44 -3.86 -11.53
C TYR A 279 -19.29 -4.98 -12.14
N ASP A 280 -18.64 -5.85 -12.93
CA ASP A 280 -19.25 -7.02 -13.54
C ASP A 280 -18.75 -8.32 -12.88
N PRO A 281 -19.54 -8.97 -12.03
CA PRO A 281 -19.16 -10.23 -11.38
C PRO A 281 -19.02 -11.38 -12.39
N VAL A 282 -19.76 -11.35 -13.51
CA VAL A 282 -19.68 -12.38 -14.56
C VAL A 282 -18.32 -12.33 -15.25
N ALA A 283 -17.81 -11.14 -15.54
CA ALA A 283 -16.47 -10.99 -16.08
C ALA A 283 -15.39 -11.51 -15.12
N SER A 284 -15.59 -11.31 -13.81
CA SER A 284 -14.65 -11.76 -12.78
C SER A 284 -14.72 -13.27 -12.50
N SER A 285 -15.86 -13.93 -12.76
CA SER A 285 -16.05 -15.37 -12.51
C SER A 285 -15.08 -16.25 -13.31
N LYS A 286 -14.60 -15.77 -14.45
CA LYS A 286 -13.60 -16.45 -15.29
C LYS A 286 -12.26 -16.67 -14.58
N ASN A 287 -12.02 -15.95 -13.48
CA ASN A 287 -10.82 -16.08 -12.67
C ASN A 287 -10.96 -17.08 -11.52
N ILE A 288 -12.12 -17.75 -11.41
CA ILE A 288 -12.38 -18.78 -10.39
C ILE A 288 -12.23 -20.16 -11.01
N GLY A 289 -11.43 -21.02 -10.39
CA GLY A 289 -11.19 -22.38 -10.85
C GLY A 289 -10.21 -22.51 -11.99
N ILE A 290 -9.44 -21.46 -12.29
CA ILE A 290 -8.42 -21.47 -13.35
C ILE A 290 -7.32 -22.53 -13.12
N TYR A 291 -7.13 -22.95 -11.87
CA TYR A 291 -6.18 -24.01 -11.51
C TYR A 291 -6.46 -25.34 -12.22
N LYS A 292 -7.71 -25.62 -12.61
CA LYS A 292 -8.10 -26.86 -13.28
C LYS A 292 -7.46 -27.01 -14.66
N GLU A 293 -7.11 -25.90 -15.31
CA GLU A 293 -6.51 -25.85 -16.63
C GLU A 293 -4.99 -25.68 -16.61
N PHE A 294 -4.47 -25.06 -15.56
CA PHE A 294 -3.09 -24.57 -15.53
C PHE A 294 -2.15 -25.28 -14.56
N LEU A 295 -2.67 -26.00 -13.55
CA LEU A 295 -1.82 -26.76 -12.63
C LEU A 295 -1.68 -28.21 -13.06
N ASP A 296 -0.48 -28.73 -12.92
CA ASP A 296 -0.28 -30.18 -13.00
C ASP A 296 -0.80 -30.88 -11.74
N LYS A 297 -0.96 -32.20 -11.83
CA LYS A 297 -1.57 -33.01 -10.75
C LYS A 297 -0.74 -33.01 -9.47
N ASP A 298 0.57 -32.88 -9.55
CA ASP A 298 1.45 -32.92 -8.39
C ASP A 298 1.45 -31.58 -7.65
N GLU A 299 1.51 -30.46 -8.37
CA GLU A 299 1.34 -29.12 -7.82
C GLU A 299 -0.01 -28.98 -7.11
N LEU A 300 -1.10 -29.41 -7.77
CA LEU A 300 -2.44 -29.36 -7.21
C LEU A 300 -2.56 -30.17 -5.92
N ARG A 301 -2.07 -31.42 -5.92
CA ARG A 301 -2.07 -32.29 -4.71
C ARG A 301 -1.28 -31.67 -3.56
N LEU A 302 -0.14 -31.04 -3.84
CA LEU A 302 0.65 -30.39 -2.80
C LEU A 302 -0.10 -29.19 -2.19
N ILE A 303 -0.69 -28.34 -3.01
CA ILE A 303 -1.47 -27.20 -2.52
C ILE A 303 -2.68 -27.68 -1.71
N GLU A 304 -3.45 -28.62 -2.23
CA GLU A 304 -4.65 -29.17 -1.55
C GLU A 304 -4.31 -29.86 -0.23
N ARG A 305 -3.19 -30.59 -0.17
CA ARG A 305 -2.73 -31.24 1.06
C ARG A 305 -2.31 -30.24 2.13
N HIS A 306 -1.52 -29.22 1.75
CA HIS A 306 -0.88 -28.34 2.71
C HIS A 306 -1.67 -27.07 3.03
N LEU A 307 -2.61 -26.67 2.16
CA LEU A 307 -3.43 -25.47 2.28
C LEU A 307 -4.94 -25.80 2.36
N LYS A 308 -5.31 -27.04 2.72
CA LYS A 308 -6.69 -27.53 2.79
C LYS A 308 -7.65 -26.56 3.49
N LYS A 309 -7.23 -25.94 4.58
CA LYS A 309 -8.02 -24.97 5.37
C LYS A 309 -8.47 -23.75 4.56
N TYR A 310 -7.70 -23.39 3.54
CA TYR A 310 -7.87 -22.15 2.78
C TYR A 310 -8.52 -22.35 1.42
N LEU A 311 -8.81 -23.59 1.05
CA LEU A 311 -9.45 -23.89 -0.23
C LEU A 311 -10.89 -23.37 -0.25
N TYR A 312 -11.27 -22.83 -1.40
CA TYR A 312 -12.67 -22.49 -1.66
C TYR A 312 -13.38 -23.73 -2.22
N ASN A 313 -14.35 -24.20 -1.47
CA ASN A 313 -15.26 -25.25 -1.94
C ASN A 313 -16.59 -24.59 -2.23
N LYS A 314 -17.07 -24.71 -3.48
CA LYS A 314 -18.44 -24.27 -3.81
C LYS A 314 -19.41 -24.92 -2.83
N VAL A 315 -20.16 -24.08 -2.13
CA VAL A 315 -21.28 -24.51 -1.26
C VAL A 315 -22.48 -24.85 -2.14
#